data_695f3d73e342512cfdc8fef84f3621ae
#
_entry.id   695f3d73e342512cfdc8fef84f3621ae
#
_cell.length_a   1.000
_cell.length_b   1.000
_cell.length_c   1.000
_cell.angle_alpha   90.00
_cell.angle_beta   90.00
_cell.angle_gamma   90.00
#
_symmetry.space_group_name_H-M   'P 1'
#
loop_
_entity.id
_entity.type
_entity.pdbx_description
1 polymer ?
#
loop_
_entity_poly.entity_id
_entity_poly.type
_entity_poly.pdbx_seq_one_letter_code
_entity_poly.pdbx_strand_id
1 'polypeptide(L)'
;KSMMTTLDIPEDMPISSSLVGRAVSQAQSKIEGLNFDARKHLLDYDDVINKQRLAIYRKRQEMLETKAHPQLLSVLDLFWMNQLENIEALMESVRLRAYGQHDPLVEFRREAHILYTNMLRAFDDWYNEHKDQITAWEAEKENKLSVSSGSDTLRSGHYEIPMGVDLSKIERNDPCPCGSGKKFKKCHGLNI
;
A
#
# COMPACT_ATOMS: atom_id res chain seq x y z
N LYS A 1 -46.60 8.89 18.02
CA LYS A 1 -47.41 9.95 18.68
C LYS A 1 -48.90 9.68 18.57
N SER A 2 -49.48 9.41 17.43
CA SER A 2 -50.93 9.21 17.22
C SER A 2 -51.52 8.04 18.06
N MET A 3 -50.82 6.92 18.26
CA MET A 3 -51.30 5.81 19.09
C MET A 3 -51.25 6.14 20.60
N MET A 4 -50.31 6.91 21.08
CA MET A 4 -50.18 7.28 22.49
C MET A 4 -51.30 8.25 22.89
N THR A 5 -51.66 9.19 22.02
CA THR A 5 -52.79 10.10 22.22
C THR A 5 -54.12 9.41 22.24
N THR A 6 -54.31 8.32 21.46
CA THR A 6 -55.54 7.52 21.42
C THR A 6 -55.71 6.64 22.66
N LEU A 7 -54.59 6.29 23.34
CA LEU A 7 -54.56 5.45 24.55
C LEU A 7 -54.47 6.30 25.85
N ASP A 8 -54.51 7.62 25.73
CA ASP A 8 -54.40 8.57 26.86
C ASP A 8 -53.24 8.30 27.81
N ILE A 9 -52.08 7.87 27.24
CA ILE A 9 -50.86 7.55 27.98
C ILE A 9 -50.02 8.82 28.06
N PRO A 10 -49.67 9.33 29.27
CA PRO A 10 -48.76 10.46 29.44
C PRO A 10 -47.39 10.20 28.78
N GLU A 11 -46.83 11.19 28.09
CA GLU A 11 -45.54 11.09 27.37
C GLU A 11 -44.34 10.68 28.30
N ASP A 12 -44.44 11.01 29.61
CA ASP A 12 -43.40 10.71 30.60
C ASP A 12 -43.53 9.33 31.29
N MET A 13 -44.58 8.55 30.96
CA MET A 13 -44.81 7.27 31.60
C MET A 13 -44.01 6.15 30.89
N PRO A 14 -43.08 5.46 31.58
CA PRO A 14 -42.36 4.36 30.99
C PRO A 14 -43.34 3.21 30.60
N ILE A 15 -43.31 2.84 29.35
CA ILE A 15 -44.18 1.74 28.85
C ILE A 15 -43.59 0.42 29.40
N SER A 16 -44.13 -0.07 30.51
CA SER A 16 -43.69 -1.30 31.19
C SER A 16 -44.40 -2.58 30.71
N SER A 17 -45.03 -2.55 29.53
CA SER A 17 -45.70 -3.73 28.97
C SER A 17 -44.65 -4.78 28.51
N SER A 18 -44.76 -6.00 29.02
CA SER A 18 -43.93 -7.13 28.61
C SER A 18 -44.04 -7.47 27.11
N LEU A 19 -45.15 -7.13 26.49
CA LEU A 19 -45.37 -7.27 25.04
C LEU A 19 -44.52 -6.28 24.23
N VAL A 20 -44.46 -5.02 24.69
CA VAL A 20 -43.63 -4.00 24.05
C VAL A 20 -42.12 -4.33 24.22
N GLY A 21 -41.71 -4.76 25.40
CA GLY A 21 -40.33 -5.21 25.63
C GLY A 21 -39.92 -6.36 24.69
N ARG A 22 -40.79 -7.37 24.51
CA ARG A 22 -40.56 -8.47 23.56
C ARG A 22 -40.49 -7.98 22.11
N ALA A 23 -41.41 -7.10 21.68
CA ALA A 23 -41.42 -6.54 20.34
C ALA A 23 -40.17 -5.74 20.04
N VAL A 24 -39.68 -4.91 20.97
CA VAL A 24 -38.42 -4.16 20.84
C VAL A 24 -37.23 -5.13 20.75
N SER A 25 -37.13 -6.13 21.62
CA SER A 25 -36.07 -7.14 21.59
C SER A 25 -36.04 -7.91 20.27
N GLN A 26 -37.21 -8.30 19.74
CA GLN A 26 -37.30 -8.98 18.44
C GLN A 26 -36.86 -8.05 17.29
N ALA A 27 -37.27 -6.78 17.34
CA ALA A 27 -36.86 -5.79 16.32
C ALA A 27 -35.32 -5.56 16.36
N GLN A 28 -34.75 -5.43 17.54
CA GLN A 28 -33.31 -5.31 17.72
C GLN A 28 -32.56 -6.52 17.17
N SER A 29 -32.95 -7.74 17.56
CA SER A 29 -32.37 -8.97 17.06
C SER A 29 -32.46 -9.10 15.54
N LYS A 30 -33.59 -8.69 14.94
CA LYS A 30 -33.75 -8.68 13.49
C LYS A 30 -32.82 -7.69 12.79
N ILE A 31 -32.66 -6.47 13.36
CA ILE A 31 -31.76 -5.46 12.82
C ILE A 31 -30.30 -5.91 12.95
N GLU A 32 -29.92 -6.51 14.09
CA GLU A 32 -28.59 -7.07 14.29
C GLU A 32 -28.30 -8.19 13.30
N GLY A 33 -29.27 -9.08 13.04
CA GLY A 33 -29.16 -10.12 12.02
C GLY A 33 -28.93 -9.55 10.62
N LEU A 34 -29.71 -8.57 10.19
CA LEU A 34 -29.56 -7.89 8.90
C LEU A 34 -28.18 -7.22 8.77
N ASN A 35 -27.73 -6.55 9.82
CA ASN A 35 -26.42 -5.91 9.84
C ASN A 35 -25.26 -6.94 9.81
N PHE A 36 -25.45 -8.07 10.47
CA PHE A 36 -24.49 -9.18 10.42
C PHE A 36 -24.40 -9.76 9.01
N ASP A 37 -25.52 -10.05 8.37
CA ASP A 37 -25.57 -10.60 7.02
C ASP A 37 -24.95 -9.63 6.01
N ALA A 38 -25.23 -8.32 6.14
CA ALA A 38 -24.63 -7.30 5.28
C ALA A 38 -23.10 -7.25 5.42
N ARG A 39 -22.58 -7.29 6.65
CA ARG A 39 -21.14 -7.33 6.89
C ARG A 39 -20.49 -8.61 6.38
N LYS A 40 -21.14 -9.76 6.61
CA LYS A 40 -20.66 -11.05 6.10
C LYS A 40 -20.58 -11.05 4.58
N HIS A 41 -21.60 -10.54 3.92
CA HIS A 41 -21.65 -10.44 2.46
C HIS A 41 -20.51 -9.56 1.92
N LEU A 42 -20.25 -8.43 2.55
CA LEU A 42 -19.11 -7.56 2.19
C LEU A 42 -17.77 -8.29 2.36
N LEU A 43 -17.59 -9.01 3.48
CA LEU A 43 -16.39 -9.78 3.77
C LEU A 43 -16.15 -10.89 2.73
N ASP A 44 -17.20 -11.56 2.25
CA ASP A 44 -17.09 -12.60 1.23
C ASP A 44 -16.53 -12.09 -0.12
N TYR A 45 -16.84 -10.85 -0.49
CA TYR A 45 -16.26 -10.19 -1.67
C TYR A 45 -14.79 -9.77 -1.41
N ASP A 46 -14.54 -9.17 -0.25
CA ASP A 46 -13.20 -8.70 0.11
C ASP A 46 -12.18 -9.84 0.24
N ASP A 47 -12.60 -11.02 0.72
CA ASP A 47 -11.75 -12.21 0.82
C ASP A 47 -11.16 -12.65 -0.53
N VAL A 48 -11.94 -12.52 -1.62
CA VAL A 48 -11.47 -12.83 -2.97
C VAL A 48 -10.34 -11.89 -3.39
N ILE A 49 -10.55 -10.59 -3.18
CA ILE A 49 -9.57 -9.56 -3.52
C ILE A 49 -8.32 -9.70 -2.65
N ASN A 50 -8.51 -9.98 -1.36
CA ASN A 50 -7.41 -10.13 -0.41
C ASN A 50 -6.50 -11.32 -0.76
N LYS A 51 -7.04 -12.44 -1.21
CA LYS A 51 -6.25 -13.58 -1.69
C LYS A 51 -5.37 -13.21 -2.88
N GLN A 52 -5.92 -12.46 -3.84
CA GLN A 52 -5.15 -11.96 -4.99
C GLN A 52 -4.08 -10.96 -4.56
N ARG A 53 -4.41 -10.04 -3.65
CA ARG A 53 -3.48 -9.06 -3.09
C ARG A 53 -2.29 -9.73 -2.41
N LEU A 54 -2.53 -10.71 -1.56
CA LEU A 54 -1.46 -11.44 -0.87
C LEU A 54 -0.55 -12.17 -1.85
N ALA A 55 -1.08 -12.76 -2.93
CA ALA A 55 -0.28 -13.43 -3.95
C ALA A 55 0.61 -12.44 -4.72
N ILE A 56 0.07 -11.28 -5.14
CA ILE A 56 0.85 -10.23 -5.83
C ILE A 56 1.92 -9.64 -4.90
N TYR A 57 1.58 -9.37 -3.64
CA TYR A 57 2.55 -8.82 -2.69
C TYR A 57 3.69 -9.80 -2.40
N ARG A 58 3.41 -11.11 -2.36
CA ARG A 58 4.45 -12.12 -2.27
C ARG A 58 5.35 -12.13 -3.51
N LYS A 59 4.77 -12.13 -4.72
CA LYS A 59 5.54 -12.03 -5.97
C LYS A 59 6.41 -10.76 -5.99
N ARG A 60 5.86 -9.63 -5.57
CA ARG A 60 6.58 -8.36 -5.47
C ARG A 60 7.73 -8.43 -4.44
N GLN A 61 7.51 -9.06 -3.31
CA GLN A 61 8.53 -9.27 -2.28
C GLN A 61 9.68 -10.14 -2.79
N GLU A 62 9.38 -11.26 -3.46
CA GLU A 62 10.37 -12.12 -4.11
C GLU A 62 11.22 -11.35 -5.12
N MET A 63 10.59 -10.48 -5.93
CA MET A 63 11.31 -9.62 -6.88
C MET A 63 12.21 -8.60 -6.17
N LEU A 64 11.80 -8.06 -5.02
CA LEU A 64 12.63 -7.16 -4.21
C LEU A 64 13.84 -7.89 -3.60
N GLU A 65 13.64 -9.10 -3.09
CA GLU A 65 14.70 -9.93 -2.51
C GLU A 65 15.73 -10.35 -3.55
N THR A 66 15.30 -10.65 -4.77
CA THR A 66 16.18 -10.94 -5.91
C THR A 66 16.80 -9.68 -6.52
N LYS A 67 16.52 -8.50 -5.95
CA LYS A 67 17.01 -7.19 -6.42
C LYS A 67 16.64 -6.91 -7.89
N ALA A 68 15.47 -7.34 -8.33
CA ALA A 68 14.98 -7.07 -9.66
C ALA A 68 15.02 -5.56 -10.01
N HIS A 69 15.07 -5.26 -11.29
CA HIS A 69 15.15 -3.86 -11.73
C HIS A 69 13.88 -3.08 -11.33
N PRO A 70 13.99 -1.81 -10.86
CA PRO A 70 12.84 -1.02 -10.42
C PRO A 70 11.72 -0.88 -11.46
N GLN A 71 12.05 -0.85 -12.75
CA GLN A 71 11.06 -0.77 -13.83
C GLN A 71 10.19 -2.03 -13.88
N LEU A 72 10.74 -3.21 -13.60
CA LEU A 72 9.96 -4.44 -13.55
C LEU A 72 8.94 -4.43 -12.42
N LEU A 73 9.33 -3.88 -11.26
CA LEU A 73 8.40 -3.67 -10.13
C LEU A 73 7.30 -2.69 -10.49
N SER A 74 7.64 -1.58 -11.17
CA SER A 74 6.65 -0.58 -11.60
C SER A 74 5.64 -1.16 -12.59
N VAL A 75 6.07 -2.04 -13.47
CA VAL A 75 5.18 -2.73 -14.42
C VAL A 75 4.26 -3.69 -13.70
N LEU A 76 4.75 -4.49 -12.75
CA LEU A 76 3.90 -5.35 -11.93
C LEU A 76 2.86 -4.52 -11.15
N ASP A 77 3.28 -3.40 -10.57
CA ASP A 77 2.39 -2.50 -9.84
C ASP A 77 1.31 -1.92 -10.78
N LEU A 78 1.65 -1.56 -12.04
CA LEU A 78 0.69 -1.09 -13.04
C LEU A 78 -0.35 -2.17 -13.40
N PHE A 79 0.08 -3.42 -13.64
CA PHE A 79 -0.85 -4.53 -13.90
C PHE A 79 -1.79 -4.77 -12.72
N TRP A 80 -1.27 -4.65 -11.50
CA TRP A 80 -2.08 -4.79 -10.30
C TRP A 80 -3.10 -3.64 -10.12
N MET A 81 -2.72 -2.40 -10.41
CA MET A 81 -3.64 -1.26 -10.38
C MET A 81 -4.79 -1.45 -11.37
N ASN A 82 -4.49 -1.82 -12.62
CA ASN A 82 -5.51 -2.12 -13.64
C ASN A 82 -6.42 -3.28 -13.21
N GLN A 83 -5.87 -4.29 -12.52
CA GLN A 83 -6.67 -5.40 -11.98
C GLN A 83 -7.66 -4.93 -10.92
N LEU A 84 -7.28 -4.01 -10.03
CA LEU A 84 -8.18 -3.45 -9.03
C LEU A 84 -9.34 -2.69 -9.68
N GLU A 85 -9.07 -1.89 -10.71
CA GLU A 85 -10.12 -1.18 -11.48
C GLU A 85 -11.07 -2.16 -12.16
N ASN A 86 -10.54 -3.22 -12.77
CA ASN A 86 -11.36 -4.27 -13.40
C ASN A 86 -12.24 -5.00 -12.39
N ILE A 87 -11.74 -5.25 -11.18
CA ILE A 87 -12.52 -5.89 -10.10
C ILE A 87 -13.62 -4.95 -9.60
N GLU A 88 -13.37 -3.66 -9.48
CA GLU A 88 -14.38 -2.68 -9.09
C GLU A 88 -15.51 -2.63 -10.13
N ALA A 89 -15.18 -2.55 -11.41
CA ALA A 89 -16.15 -2.60 -12.49
C ALA A 89 -16.93 -3.94 -12.51
N LEU A 90 -16.27 -5.07 -12.22
CA LEU A 90 -16.90 -6.37 -12.09
C LEU A 90 -17.91 -6.39 -10.93
N MET A 91 -17.57 -5.85 -9.77
CA MET A 91 -18.48 -5.78 -8.60
C MET A 91 -19.78 -5.04 -8.95
N GLU A 92 -19.68 -3.94 -9.67
CA GLU A 92 -20.88 -3.20 -10.13
C GLU A 92 -21.71 -4.01 -11.12
N SER A 93 -21.03 -4.65 -12.10
CA SER A 93 -21.72 -5.43 -13.14
C SER A 93 -22.45 -6.65 -12.58
N VAL A 94 -21.86 -7.35 -11.62
CA VAL A 94 -22.45 -8.53 -10.98
C VAL A 94 -23.69 -8.17 -10.15
N ARG A 95 -23.68 -7.01 -9.48
CA ARG A 95 -24.87 -6.51 -8.76
C ARG A 95 -26.08 -6.33 -9.68
N LEU A 96 -25.86 -5.86 -10.91
CA LEU A 96 -26.91 -5.70 -11.90
C LEU A 96 -27.44 -7.04 -12.41
N ARG A 97 -26.58 -8.06 -12.53
CA ARG A 97 -26.94 -9.42 -12.98
C ARG A 97 -27.70 -10.25 -11.93
N ALA A 98 -27.69 -9.83 -10.66
CA ALA A 98 -28.42 -10.49 -9.56
C ALA A 98 -29.92 -10.66 -9.85
N TYR A 99 -30.51 -9.87 -10.75
CA TYR A 99 -31.88 -10.01 -11.22
C TYR A 99 -32.13 -11.29 -12.03
N GLY A 100 -31.08 -12.01 -12.49
CA GLY A 100 -31.16 -13.20 -13.33
C GLY A 100 -31.14 -14.55 -12.59
N GLN A 101 -31.46 -14.59 -11.29
CA GLN A 101 -31.49 -15.80 -10.44
C GLN A 101 -30.11 -16.51 -10.26
N HIS A 102 -29.03 -15.88 -10.63
CA HIS A 102 -27.67 -16.38 -10.33
C HIS A 102 -27.17 -15.81 -8.99
N ASP A 103 -26.40 -16.61 -8.24
CA ASP A 103 -25.75 -16.12 -7.04
C ASP A 103 -24.63 -15.13 -7.43
N PRO A 104 -24.77 -13.83 -7.07
CA PRO A 104 -23.80 -12.82 -7.46
C PRO A 104 -22.38 -13.10 -6.95
N LEU A 105 -22.26 -13.72 -5.78
CA LEU A 105 -20.97 -14.03 -5.18
C LEU A 105 -20.23 -15.14 -5.96
N VAL A 106 -20.95 -16.15 -6.42
CA VAL A 106 -20.38 -17.23 -7.24
C VAL A 106 -19.90 -16.71 -8.58
N GLU A 107 -20.71 -15.87 -9.24
CA GLU A 107 -20.33 -15.20 -10.50
C GLU A 107 -19.11 -14.32 -10.29
N PHE A 108 -19.11 -13.49 -9.24
CA PHE A 108 -17.96 -12.64 -8.90
C PHE A 108 -16.68 -13.44 -8.69
N ARG A 109 -16.73 -14.51 -7.89
CA ARG A 109 -15.55 -15.37 -7.64
C ARG A 109 -14.98 -15.95 -8.92
N ARG A 110 -15.85 -16.43 -9.80
CA ARG A 110 -15.45 -17.02 -11.08
C ARG A 110 -14.79 -15.97 -11.99
N GLU A 111 -15.46 -14.84 -12.21
CA GLU A 111 -14.98 -13.80 -13.11
C GLU A 111 -13.73 -13.09 -12.56
N ALA A 112 -13.68 -12.82 -11.26
CA ALA A 112 -12.50 -12.26 -10.61
C ALA A 112 -11.27 -13.17 -10.74
N HIS A 113 -11.47 -14.50 -10.68
CA HIS A 113 -10.40 -15.46 -10.93
C HIS A 113 -9.91 -15.44 -12.37
N ILE A 114 -10.83 -15.34 -13.33
CA ILE A 114 -10.48 -15.24 -14.77
C ILE A 114 -9.70 -13.94 -15.03
N LEU A 115 -10.15 -12.81 -14.51
CA LEU A 115 -9.46 -11.53 -14.65
C LEU A 115 -8.05 -11.59 -14.06
N TYR A 116 -7.91 -12.17 -12.87
CA TYR A 116 -6.61 -12.33 -12.22
C TYR A 116 -5.66 -13.23 -13.02
N THR A 117 -6.14 -14.35 -13.53
CA THR A 117 -5.34 -15.27 -14.35
C THR A 117 -4.90 -14.62 -15.66
N ASN A 118 -5.79 -13.84 -16.28
CA ASN A 118 -5.47 -13.09 -17.51
C ASN A 118 -4.43 -12.01 -17.22
N MET A 119 -4.54 -11.31 -16.10
CA MET A 119 -3.54 -10.31 -15.67
C MET A 119 -2.16 -10.94 -15.47
N LEU A 120 -2.08 -12.09 -14.78
CA LEU A 120 -0.81 -12.79 -14.59
C LEU A 120 -0.20 -13.23 -15.93
N ARG A 121 -1.04 -13.78 -16.81
CA ARG A 121 -0.58 -14.21 -18.16
C ARG A 121 -0.08 -13.01 -18.96
N ALA A 122 -0.80 -11.92 -18.97
CA ALA A 122 -0.40 -10.68 -19.66
C ALA A 122 0.92 -10.12 -19.09
N PHE A 123 1.14 -10.20 -17.78
CA PHE A 123 2.41 -9.82 -17.17
C PHE A 123 3.55 -10.77 -17.61
N ASP A 124 3.32 -12.08 -17.63
CA ASP A 124 4.32 -13.07 -18.04
C ASP A 124 4.63 -12.94 -19.55
N ASP A 125 3.65 -12.66 -20.40
CA ASP A 125 3.82 -12.40 -21.83
C ASP A 125 4.67 -11.12 -22.03
N TRP A 126 4.32 -10.05 -21.32
CA TRP A 126 5.10 -8.81 -21.34
C TRP A 126 6.54 -9.04 -20.87
N TYR A 127 6.76 -9.83 -19.80
CA TYR A 127 8.08 -10.17 -19.30
C TYR A 127 8.89 -10.91 -20.37
N ASN A 128 8.31 -11.90 -21.04
CA ASN A 128 8.98 -12.68 -22.08
C ASN A 128 9.34 -11.82 -23.30
N GLU A 129 8.49 -10.88 -23.68
CA GLU A 129 8.74 -9.95 -24.80
C GLU A 129 9.89 -8.97 -24.50
N HIS A 130 10.00 -8.55 -23.24
CA HIS A 130 11.00 -7.55 -22.83
C HIS A 130 12.23 -8.15 -22.12
N LYS A 131 12.37 -9.46 -22.13
CA LYS A 131 13.42 -10.19 -21.42
C LYS A 131 14.84 -9.68 -21.72
N ASP A 132 15.14 -9.41 -22.97
CA ASP A 132 16.46 -8.92 -23.39
C ASP A 132 16.73 -7.49 -22.85
N GLN A 133 15.71 -6.66 -22.79
CA GLN A 133 15.81 -5.32 -22.20
C GLN A 133 16.01 -5.40 -20.67
N ILE A 134 15.31 -6.31 -20.01
CA ILE A 134 15.40 -6.54 -18.57
C ILE A 134 16.83 -7.00 -18.21
N THR A 135 17.38 -7.95 -18.95
CA THR A 135 18.76 -8.41 -18.74
C THR A 135 19.78 -7.31 -18.99
N ALA A 136 19.55 -6.42 -19.96
CA ALA A 136 20.39 -5.25 -20.18
C ALA A 136 20.32 -4.25 -19.01
N TRP A 137 19.14 -4.03 -18.45
CA TRP A 137 18.95 -3.16 -17.26
C TRP A 137 19.64 -3.73 -16.02
N GLU A 138 19.59 -5.05 -15.82
CA GLU A 138 20.26 -5.74 -14.72
C GLU A 138 21.79 -5.65 -14.84
N ALA A 139 22.34 -5.84 -16.04
CA ALA A 139 23.76 -5.69 -16.33
C ALA A 139 24.24 -4.24 -16.14
N GLU A 140 23.45 -3.24 -16.54
CA GLU A 140 23.76 -1.83 -16.32
C GLU A 140 23.80 -1.47 -14.81
N LYS A 141 22.88 -2.06 -14.04
CA LYS A 141 22.83 -1.88 -12.57
C LYS A 141 24.07 -2.46 -11.89
N GLU A 142 24.49 -3.67 -12.27
CA GLU A 142 25.71 -4.28 -11.75
C GLU A 142 26.94 -3.46 -12.09
N ASN A 143 27.02 -2.94 -13.32
CA ASN A 143 28.13 -2.09 -13.74
C ASN A 143 28.16 -0.76 -12.98
N LYS A 144 27.01 -0.14 -12.72
CA LYS A 144 26.93 1.07 -11.88
C LYS A 144 27.32 0.80 -10.42
N LEU A 145 26.96 -0.35 -9.87
CA LEU A 145 27.36 -0.74 -8.50
C LEU A 145 28.89 -1.02 -8.44
N SER A 146 29.47 -1.67 -9.43
CA SER A 146 30.89 -1.95 -9.49
C SER A 146 31.73 -0.67 -9.67
N VAL A 147 31.22 0.29 -10.44
CA VAL A 147 31.87 1.61 -10.62
C VAL A 147 31.73 2.47 -9.36
N SER A 148 30.61 2.40 -8.63
CA SER A 148 30.43 3.15 -7.39
C SER A 148 31.24 2.55 -6.24
N SER A 149 31.45 1.25 -6.19
CA SER A 149 32.33 0.63 -5.18
C SER A 149 33.81 0.87 -5.46
N GLY A 150 34.19 1.32 -6.67
CA GLY A 150 35.54 1.73 -7.02
C GLY A 150 35.82 3.23 -6.83
N SER A 151 34.81 4.07 -6.63
CA SER A 151 34.93 5.53 -6.49
C SER A 151 34.48 6.08 -5.14
N ASP A 152 33.97 5.25 -4.23
CA ASP A 152 33.68 5.61 -2.84
C ASP A 152 34.93 5.44 -1.91
N THR A 153 36.13 5.40 -2.49
CA THR A 153 37.27 5.85 -1.76
C THR A 153 37.19 7.38 -1.65
N LEU A 154 36.54 7.81 -0.56
CA LEU A 154 36.87 9.05 0.11
C LEU A 154 36.45 10.36 -0.59
N ARG A 155 35.24 10.75 -0.30
CA ARG A 155 35.06 12.13 0.11
C ARG A 155 34.74 12.24 1.61
N SER A 156 35.36 11.47 2.46
CA SER A 156 35.87 11.99 3.73
C SER A 156 37.15 12.70 3.37
N GLY A 157 37.05 13.91 2.81
CA GLY A 157 38.20 14.76 2.64
C GLY A 157 38.78 15.04 4.02
N HIS A 158 39.75 14.30 4.41
CA HIS A 158 40.77 14.76 5.34
C HIS A 158 41.53 15.85 4.56
N TYR A 159 40.94 17.05 4.52
CA TYR A 159 41.64 18.23 4.06
C TYR A 159 42.69 18.50 5.13
N GLU A 160 43.92 18.10 4.87
CA GLU A 160 45.06 18.38 5.77
C GLU A 160 45.34 19.90 5.77
N ILE A 161 45.58 20.44 6.96
CA ILE A 161 45.96 21.83 7.07
C ILE A 161 47.39 21.97 6.51
N PRO A 162 47.64 22.90 5.57
CA PRO A 162 48.98 23.08 5.01
C PRO A 162 50.00 23.32 6.11
N MET A 163 51.15 22.66 6.01
CA MET A 163 52.25 22.88 6.97
C MET A 163 52.67 24.34 6.95
N GLY A 164 52.68 24.98 8.14
CA GLY A 164 53.08 26.38 8.31
C GLY A 164 51.93 27.33 8.66
N VAL A 165 50.69 26.86 8.77
CA VAL A 165 49.58 27.69 9.24
C VAL A 165 49.53 27.70 10.76
N ASP A 166 49.67 28.89 11.34
CA ASP A 166 49.59 29.11 12.79
C ASP A 166 48.10 29.08 13.24
N LEU A 167 47.67 27.96 13.79
CA LEU A 167 46.30 27.72 14.22
C LEU A 167 45.86 28.62 15.39
N SER A 168 46.80 29.20 16.13
CA SER A 168 46.50 30.10 17.25
C SER A 168 45.95 31.46 16.82
N LYS A 169 46.12 31.82 15.54
CA LYS A 169 45.65 33.09 14.96
C LYS A 169 44.31 32.98 14.22
N ILE A 170 43.70 31.80 14.20
CA ILE A 170 42.45 31.58 13.47
C ILE A 170 41.28 31.67 14.43
N GLU A 171 40.34 32.56 14.14
CA GLU A 171 39.14 32.69 14.95
C GLU A 171 38.16 31.56 14.66
N ARG A 172 37.32 31.21 15.65
CA ARG A 172 36.36 30.08 15.57
C ARG A 172 35.42 30.17 14.37
N ASN A 173 35.14 31.37 13.89
CA ASN A 173 34.19 31.60 12.77
C ASN A 173 34.88 31.76 11.40
N ASP A 174 36.20 31.84 11.36
CA ASP A 174 36.95 31.97 10.09
C ASP A 174 36.83 30.73 9.20
N PRO A 175 37.03 30.88 7.90
CA PRO A 175 37.06 29.75 6.98
C PRO A 175 38.27 28.86 7.34
N CYS A 176 38.03 27.54 7.36
CA CYS A 176 39.09 26.60 7.74
C CYS A 176 40.23 26.61 6.68
N PRO A 177 41.49 26.71 7.10
CA PRO A 177 42.62 26.77 6.19
C PRO A 177 42.85 25.47 5.39
N CYS A 178 42.20 24.40 5.72
CA CYS A 178 42.22 23.17 4.94
C CYS A 178 41.53 23.27 3.56
N GLY A 179 40.86 24.38 3.23
CA GLY A 179 40.16 24.56 1.94
C GLY A 179 38.81 23.89 1.84
N SER A 180 38.26 23.33 2.93
CA SER A 180 36.95 22.64 2.94
C SER A 180 35.75 23.57 2.79
N GLY A 181 35.94 24.89 2.82
CA GLY A 181 34.85 25.90 2.81
C GLY A 181 34.00 25.95 4.08
N LYS A 182 34.30 25.12 5.09
CA LYS A 182 33.59 25.12 6.38
C LYS A 182 34.27 26.09 7.35
N LYS A 183 33.48 26.64 8.30
CA LYS A 183 34.06 27.44 9.41
C LYS A 183 34.98 26.58 10.27
N PHE A 184 36.08 27.16 10.79
CA PHE A 184 37.11 26.44 11.58
C PHE A 184 36.50 25.62 12.71
N LYS A 185 35.57 26.16 13.51
CA LYS A 185 34.84 25.47 14.57
C LYS A 185 34.02 24.27 14.14
N LYS A 186 33.67 24.14 12.85
CA LYS A 186 32.92 23.04 12.29
C LYS A 186 33.79 22.07 11.44
N CYS A 187 35.09 22.24 11.52
CA CYS A 187 36.08 21.45 10.80
C CYS A 187 37.20 21.04 11.75
N HIS A 188 38.39 21.62 11.67
CA HIS A 188 39.53 21.27 12.49
C HIS A 188 39.55 21.90 13.90
N GLY A 189 38.73 22.89 14.15
CA GLY A 189 38.51 23.48 15.47
C GLY A 189 37.43 22.83 16.35
N LEU A 190 37.04 21.60 16.03
CA LEU A 190 36.04 20.86 16.84
C LEU A 190 36.60 20.35 18.17
N ASN A 191 37.92 20.17 18.28
CA ASN A 191 38.60 19.60 19.44
C ASN A 191 39.61 20.56 20.12
N ILE A 192 39.47 21.87 19.88
CA ILE A 192 40.29 22.90 20.51
C ILE A 192 39.44 23.79 21.43
#